data_34a17981f5a98aa043cc51d79c8cf12c
#
_entry.id   34a17981f5a98aa043cc51d79c8cf12c
#
_cell.length_a   1.000
_cell.length_b   1.000
_cell.length_c   1.000
_cell.angle_alpha   90.00
_cell.angle_beta   90.00
_cell.angle_gamma   90.00
#
_symmetry.space_group_name_H-M   'P 1'
#
loop_
_entity.id
_entity.type
_entity.pdbx_description
1 polymer ?
#
loop_
_entity_poly.entity_id
_entity_poly.type
_entity_poly.pdbx_seq_one_letter_code
_entity_poly.pdbx_strand_id
1 'polypeptide(L)'
;MRPEPPEPGTAQNSTSCLFLFSDLSFIDESLKVISVLQRLYLQCGGVALDPLRCGLQFLGNIAVGNQLCKDSLWTLSLPHLMLDLLSGKDEKVVSYASMVLHTCLDEEKVEELAKPDNIPLALRVMELCRTHPDLDWTVLIATQHFLKSSALVVSMYSGISHLERMTLLELLAAQLGEGGGGDSGIPGGVAAHLASSFQTGCRAVLALASGSADGDEEALTVISLLDVLCEMTSDLEQFMFLQDHAGLLQATVALLQEVHALGKASKNVFSSSQNFSSSGGGDPSSPSVSFKAHLIRLIGNLCHRHPFNQNQVRELDGIPLILDNCSIDSNNPFISQWAIFAIRNILEQNQENQALVAAMDRRGNADYSALSELGLDVEKRDGALLLKTTKKH
;
A
#
# COMPACT_ATOMS: atom_id res chain seq x y z
N MET A 1 -44.61 16.07 42.48
CA MET A 1 -43.59 17.11 42.21
C MET A 1 -42.54 16.50 41.33
N ARG A 2 -42.51 16.92 40.09
CA ARG A 2 -41.41 16.58 39.16
C ARG A 2 -40.35 17.71 39.29
N PRO A 3 -39.05 17.41 39.30
CA PRO A 3 -38.04 18.46 39.31
C PRO A 3 -38.00 19.19 37.94
N GLU A 4 -37.91 20.49 37.98
CA GLU A 4 -37.73 21.36 36.82
C GLU A 4 -36.39 21.10 36.13
N PRO A 5 -36.32 21.26 34.79
CA PRO A 5 -35.05 21.12 34.05
C PRO A 5 -34.15 22.34 34.37
N PRO A 6 -32.79 22.16 34.37
CA PRO A 6 -31.86 23.25 34.64
C PRO A 6 -31.89 24.29 33.49
N GLU A 7 -31.74 25.53 33.83
CA GLU A 7 -31.72 26.70 32.92
C GLU A 7 -30.55 26.67 31.93
N PRO A 8 -30.72 27.22 30.70
CA PRO A 8 -29.69 27.22 29.67
C PRO A 8 -28.70 28.38 29.90
N GLY A 9 -27.85 28.26 30.94
CA GLY A 9 -26.86 29.30 31.28
C GLY A 9 -25.42 29.03 30.93
N THR A 10 -25.05 27.80 30.51
CA THR A 10 -23.64 27.39 30.37
C THR A 10 -23.10 27.35 28.94
N ALA A 11 -23.96 27.46 27.91
CA ALA A 11 -23.54 27.41 26.52
C ALA A 11 -22.93 28.73 25.98
N GLN A 12 -23.24 29.86 26.59
CA GLN A 12 -22.74 31.17 26.16
C GLN A 12 -21.27 31.44 26.57
N ASN A 13 -20.78 30.85 27.65
CA ASN A 13 -19.41 31.07 28.12
C ASN A 13 -18.34 30.30 27.32
N SER A 14 -18.68 29.14 26.75
CA SER A 14 -17.75 28.37 25.93
C SER A 14 -17.52 29.00 24.57
N THR A 15 -18.55 29.61 23.97
CA THR A 15 -18.43 30.28 22.67
C THR A 15 -17.60 31.58 22.76
N SER A 16 -17.70 32.33 23.87
CA SER A 16 -16.91 33.54 24.09
C SER A 16 -15.42 33.28 24.32
N CYS A 17 -15.05 32.17 24.96
CA CYS A 17 -13.65 31.78 25.10
C CYS A 17 -13.03 31.36 23.75
N LEU A 18 -13.78 30.67 22.90
CA LEU A 18 -13.31 30.26 21.58
C LEU A 18 -13.03 31.46 20.65
N PHE A 19 -13.80 32.54 20.76
CA PHE A 19 -13.57 33.78 20.02
C PHE A 19 -12.29 34.53 20.43
N LEU A 20 -11.89 34.45 21.70
CA LEU A 20 -10.65 35.09 22.17
C LEU A 20 -9.38 34.39 21.63
N PHE A 21 -9.45 33.11 21.33
CA PHE A 21 -8.32 32.33 20.80
C PHE A 21 -8.24 32.30 19.25
N SER A 22 -9.17 32.94 18.56
CA SER A 22 -9.14 33.11 17.10
C SER A 22 -8.51 34.41 16.63
N ASP A 23 -8.01 35.26 17.54
CA ASP A 23 -7.25 36.45 17.19
C ASP A 23 -5.90 36.06 16.60
N LEU A 24 -5.67 36.46 15.35
CA LEU A 24 -4.46 36.16 14.59
C LEU A 24 -3.20 36.63 15.33
N SER A 25 -3.30 37.76 16.03
CA SER A 25 -2.18 38.31 16.82
C SER A 25 -1.82 37.44 18.00
N PHE A 26 -2.82 36.83 18.66
CA PHE A 26 -2.59 35.94 19.79
C PHE A 26 -1.90 34.64 19.34
N ILE A 27 -2.33 34.06 18.21
CA ILE A 27 -1.73 32.85 17.65
C ILE A 27 -0.31 33.14 17.18
N ASP A 28 -0.07 34.26 16.49
CA ASP A 28 1.25 34.68 16.03
C ASP A 28 2.23 34.86 17.23
N GLU A 29 1.82 35.53 18.30
CA GLU A 29 2.62 35.66 19.51
C GLU A 29 2.88 34.30 20.19
N SER A 30 1.88 33.45 20.23
CA SER A 30 2.05 32.08 20.77
C SER A 30 3.08 31.27 19.98
N LEU A 31 3.06 31.36 18.65
CA LEU A 31 4.04 30.67 17.77
C LEU A 31 5.44 31.29 17.88
N LYS A 32 5.56 32.59 18.08
CA LYS A 32 6.85 33.25 18.39
C LYS A 32 7.45 32.70 19.70
N VAL A 33 6.62 32.55 20.74
CA VAL A 33 7.06 31.95 22.02
C VAL A 33 7.51 30.51 21.81
N ILE A 34 6.75 29.69 21.07
CA ILE A 34 7.12 28.30 20.75
C ILE A 34 8.46 28.27 20.00
N SER A 35 8.65 29.13 19.00
CA SER A 35 9.91 29.22 18.23
C SER A 35 11.12 29.62 19.10
N VAL A 36 10.91 30.50 20.09
CA VAL A 36 11.94 30.84 21.05
C VAL A 36 12.25 29.68 21.97
N LEU A 37 11.24 29.02 22.52
CA LEU A 37 11.40 27.85 23.39
C LEU A 37 12.12 26.69 22.66
N GLN A 38 11.81 26.45 21.38
CA GLN A 38 12.50 25.44 20.57
C GLN A 38 14.00 25.81 20.42
N ARG A 39 14.31 27.04 20.07
CA ARG A 39 15.72 27.51 19.97
C ARG A 39 16.48 27.37 21.29
N LEU A 40 15.85 27.73 22.40
CA LEU A 40 16.43 27.57 23.73
C LEU A 40 16.65 26.10 24.08
N TYR A 41 15.71 25.23 23.73
CA TYR A 41 15.86 23.79 23.90
C TYR A 41 17.06 23.25 23.12
N LEU A 42 17.23 23.64 21.85
CA LEU A 42 18.35 23.23 21.00
C LEU A 42 19.71 23.75 21.53
N GLN A 43 19.74 24.93 22.14
CA GLN A 43 20.97 25.58 22.64
C GLN A 43 21.36 25.18 24.07
N CYS A 44 20.38 25.05 24.94
CA CYS A 44 20.58 24.93 26.40
C CYS A 44 20.11 23.57 26.96
N GLY A 45 19.62 22.67 26.12
CA GLY A 45 19.10 21.38 26.58
C GLY A 45 17.77 21.50 27.35
N GLY A 46 17.54 20.67 28.34
CA GLY A 46 16.24 20.40 28.95
C GLY A 46 15.49 21.56 29.64
N VAL A 47 16.07 22.74 29.83
CA VAL A 47 15.44 23.84 30.61
C VAL A 47 14.14 24.36 29.95
N ALA A 48 14.07 24.39 28.63
CA ALA A 48 12.89 24.88 27.89
C ALA A 48 11.92 23.75 27.47
N LEU A 49 12.19 22.51 27.81
CA LEU A 49 11.51 21.34 27.30
C LEU A 49 10.05 21.26 27.77
N ASP A 50 9.80 21.38 29.08
CA ASP A 50 8.43 21.31 29.60
C ASP A 50 7.57 22.51 29.18
N PRO A 51 8.05 23.77 29.16
CA PRO A 51 7.32 24.86 28.54
C PRO A 51 6.99 24.61 27.05
N LEU A 52 7.93 24.04 26.26
CA LEU A 52 7.69 23.72 24.86
C LEU A 52 6.60 22.65 24.69
N ARG A 53 6.64 21.58 25.47
CA ARG A 53 5.61 20.53 25.49
C ARG A 53 4.23 21.10 25.85
N CYS A 54 4.15 21.90 26.92
CA CYS A 54 2.90 22.56 27.34
C CYS A 54 2.36 23.50 26.25
N GLY A 55 3.24 24.26 25.60
CA GLY A 55 2.85 25.17 24.52
C GLY A 55 2.26 24.41 23.31
N LEU A 56 2.86 23.30 22.91
CA LEU A 56 2.34 22.47 21.82
C LEU A 56 0.99 21.83 22.16
N GLN A 57 0.83 21.33 23.38
CA GLN A 57 -0.48 20.84 23.85
C GLN A 57 -1.53 21.93 23.84
N PHE A 58 -1.17 23.13 24.28
CA PHE A 58 -2.06 24.29 24.24
C PHE A 58 -2.50 24.60 22.81
N LEU A 59 -1.56 24.68 21.84
CA LEU A 59 -1.90 24.93 20.44
C LEU A 59 -2.84 23.86 19.87
N GLY A 60 -2.60 22.59 20.15
CA GLY A 60 -3.49 21.50 19.73
C GLY A 60 -4.90 21.67 20.31
N ASN A 61 -5.01 21.96 21.60
CA ASN A 61 -6.30 22.11 22.29
C ASN A 61 -7.13 23.29 21.75
N ILE A 62 -6.52 24.43 21.46
CA ILE A 62 -7.25 25.60 20.92
C ILE A 62 -7.64 25.41 19.44
N ALA A 63 -6.96 24.54 18.70
CA ALA A 63 -7.26 24.22 17.33
C ALA A 63 -8.47 23.28 17.20
N VAL A 64 -8.74 22.44 18.19
CA VAL A 64 -9.87 21.49 18.14
C VAL A 64 -11.20 22.23 18.00
N GLY A 65 -11.94 21.94 16.91
CA GLY A 65 -13.24 22.56 16.64
C GLY A 65 -13.19 24.04 16.23
N ASN A 66 -12.00 24.62 16.04
CA ASN A 66 -11.82 26.03 15.69
C ASN A 66 -11.07 26.18 14.37
N GLN A 67 -11.81 26.34 13.26
CA GLN A 67 -11.23 26.42 11.92
C GLN A 67 -10.33 27.64 11.74
N LEU A 68 -10.71 28.81 12.27
CA LEU A 68 -9.87 30.02 12.19
C LEU A 68 -8.51 29.80 12.87
N CYS A 69 -8.51 29.10 14.00
CA CYS A 69 -7.27 28.76 14.69
C CYS A 69 -6.42 27.78 13.87
N LYS A 70 -7.02 26.76 13.29
CA LYS A 70 -6.32 25.80 12.41
C LYS A 70 -5.67 26.50 11.23
N ASP A 71 -6.41 27.40 10.54
CA ASP A 71 -5.90 28.12 9.38
C ASP A 71 -4.79 29.10 9.74
N SER A 72 -4.90 29.75 10.88
CA SER A 72 -3.85 30.63 11.39
C SER A 72 -2.59 29.87 11.76
N LEU A 73 -2.72 28.75 12.48
CA LEU A 73 -1.60 27.87 12.83
C LEU A 73 -0.92 27.35 11.57
N TRP A 74 -1.72 26.93 10.58
CA TRP A 74 -1.20 26.46 9.31
C TRP A 74 -0.38 27.55 8.59
N THR A 75 -0.97 28.72 8.39
CA THR A 75 -0.32 29.83 7.69
C THR A 75 0.96 30.33 8.37
N LEU A 76 0.98 30.35 9.69
CA LEU A 76 2.09 30.93 10.47
C LEU A 76 3.18 29.93 10.84
N SER A 77 2.88 28.61 10.89
CA SER A 77 3.84 27.59 11.31
C SER A 77 4.46 26.78 10.17
N LEU A 78 3.86 26.80 8.99
CA LEU A 78 4.36 26.03 7.85
C LEU A 78 5.28 26.82 6.94
N PRO A 79 6.20 26.09 6.29
CA PRO A 79 6.57 24.69 6.52
C PRO A 79 7.62 24.52 7.64
N HIS A 80 8.36 25.59 7.99
CA HIS A 80 9.64 25.51 8.69
C HIS A 80 9.49 25.11 10.16
N LEU A 81 8.67 25.82 10.93
CA LEU A 81 8.55 25.56 12.37
C LEU A 81 8.05 24.13 12.64
N MET A 82 7.07 23.66 11.87
CA MET A 82 6.53 22.32 12.06
C MET A 82 7.55 21.25 11.70
N LEU A 83 8.29 21.44 10.59
CA LEU A 83 9.37 20.52 10.19
C LEU A 83 10.48 20.45 11.27
N ASP A 84 10.87 21.60 11.81
CA ASP A 84 11.86 21.69 12.89
C ASP A 84 11.41 20.95 14.16
N LEU A 85 10.14 21.11 14.55
CA LEU A 85 9.56 20.43 15.71
C LEU A 85 9.51 18.91 15.53
N LEU A 86 9.09 18.44 14.35
CA LEU A 86 9.08 17.01 14.01
C LEU A 86 10.48 16.41 13.86
N SER A 87 11.49 17.24 13.61
CA SER A 87 12.89 16.82 13.55
C SER A 87 13.58 16.83 14.91
N GLY A 88 12.87 17.20 15.97
CA GLY A 88 13.36 17.22 17.34
C GLY A 88 13.73 15.82 17.86
N LYS A 89 14.54 15.78 18.94
CA LYS A 89 14.98 14.53 19.58
C LYS A 89 14.05 14.06 20.70
N ASP A 90 13.18 14.92 21.19
CA ASP A 90 12.27 14.60 22.28
C ASP A 90 10.96 14.03 21.75
N GLU A 91 10.68 12.78 22.06
CA GLU A 91 9.50 12.05 21.57
C GLU A 91 8.18 12.74 21.91
N LYS A 92 8.08 13.39 23.08
CA LYS A 92 6.85 14.10 23.47
C LYS A 92 6.67 15.38 22.67
N VAL A 93 7.75 16.10 22.36
CA VAL A 93 7.68 17.27 21.46
C VAL A 93 7.24 16.84 20.08
N VAL A 94 7.84 15.77 19.53
CA VAL A 94 7.46 15.21 18.23
C VAL A 94 6.00 14.75 18.23
N SER A 95 5.57 14.03 19.27
CA SER A 95 4.19 13.54 19.42
C SER A 95 3.18 14.69 19.46
N TYR A 96 3.44 15.73 20.27
CA TYR A 96 2.53 16.89 20.36
C TYR A 96 2.54 17.74 19.08
N ALA A 97 3.68 17.89 18.42
CA ALA A 97 3.76 18.54 17.12
C ALA A 97 2.97 17.77 16.06
N SER A 98 3.07 16.43 16.05
CA SER A 98 2.27 15.57 15.16
C SER A 98 0.77 15.70 15.46
N MET A 99 0.38 15.76 16.73
CA MET A 99 -1.03 16.00 17.13
C MET A 99 -1.53 17.36 16.60
N VAL A 100 -0.73 18.42 16.74
CA VAL A 100 -1.09 19.76 16.19
C VAL A 100 -1.25 19.70 14.68
N LEU A 101 -0.29 19.07 13.98
CA LEU A 101 -0.34 18.90 12.53
C LEU A 101 -1.59 18.13 12.11
N HIS A 102 -1.85 16.97 12.71
CA HIS A 102 -3.07 16.18 12.44
C HIS A 102 -4.36 17.00 12.64
N THR A 103 -4.42 17.76 13.75
CA THR A 103 -5.60 18.58 14.06
C THR A 103 -5.85 19.68 13.03
N CYS A 104 -4.78 20.22 12.42
CA CYS A 104 -4.88 21.31 11.43
C CYS A 104 -5.15 20.80 10.01
N LEU A 105 -4.82 19.55 9.68
CA LEU A 105 -4.96 19.01 8.33
C LEU A 105 -6.44 18.91 7.90
N ASP A 106 -6.68 19.28 6.65
CA ASP A 106 -7.86 19.05 5.85
C ASP A 106 -7.44 18.79 4.39
N GLU A 107 -8.38 18.53 3.49
CA GLU A 107 -8.09 18.20 2.09
C GLU A 107 -7.26 19.28 1.38
N GLU A 108 -7.58 20.56 1.58
CA GLU A 108 -6.88 21.68 0.94
C GLU A 108 -5.42 21.76 1.42
N LYS A 109 -5.21 21.60 2.71
CA LYS A 109 -3.86 21.64 3.31
C LYS A 109 -3.03 20.43 2.92
N VAL A 110 -3.64 19.26 2.76
CA VAL A 110 -2.96 18.06 2.24
C VAL A 110 -2.48 18.28 0.80
N GLU A 111 -3.29 18.90 -0.07
CA GLU A 111 -2.87 19.26 -1.41
C GLU A 111 -1.74 20.32 -1.41
N GLU A 112 -1.72 21.21 -0.43
CA GLU A 112 -0.60 22.15 -0.25
C GLU A 112 0.71 21.46 0.12
N LEU A 113 0.66 20.33 0.87
CA LEU A 113 1.85 19.55 1.21
C LEU A 113 2.51 18.90 -0.01
N ALA A 114 1.77 18.68 -1.10
CA ALA A 114 2.32 18.16 -2.35
C ALA A 114 3.23 19.15 -3.09
N LYS A 115 3.20 20.46 -2.71
CA LYS A 115 4.05 21.49 -3.33
C LYS A 115 5.53 21.29 -2.93
N PRO A 116 6.48 21.61 -3.82
CA PRO A 116 7.92 21.38 -3.58
C PRO A 116 8.45 21.96 -2.27
N ASP A 117 7.95 23.14 -1.85
CA ASP A 117 8.41 23.81 -0.63
C ASP A 117 7.91 23.13 0.65
N ASN A 118 6.78 22.43 0.58
CA ASN A 118 6.12 21.80 1.72
C ASN A 118 6.34 20.29 1.80
N ILE A 119 6.70 19.64 0.70
CA ILE A 119 6.91 18.18 0.64
C ILE A 119 7.89 17.65 1.72
N PRO A 120 8.95 18.37 2.14
CA PRO A 120 9.83 17.91 3.20
C PRO A 120 9.11 17.57 4.51
N LEU A 121 8.00 18.26 4.81
CA LEU A 121 7.20 17.98 6.00
C LEU A 121 6.50 16.61 5.88
N ALA A 122 5.94 16.31 4.72
CA ALA A 122 5.30 15.01 4.47
C ALA A 122 6.33 13.87 4.47
N LEU A 123 7.51 14.08 3.86
CA LEU A 123 8.61 13.11 3.89
C LEU A 123 9.07 12.82 5.33
N ARG A 124 9.14 13.86 6.18
CA ARG A 124 9.50 13.69 7.60
C ARG A 124 8.45 12.88 8.37
N VAL A 125 7.17 13.07 8.10
CA VAL A 125 6.11 12.26 8.71
C VAL A 125 6.27 10.79 8.31
N MET A 126 6.54 10.49 7.04
CA MET A 126 6.77 9.11 6.58
C MET A 126 8.00 8.47 7.22
N GLU A 127 9.09 9.23 7.37
CA GLU A 127 10.27 8.79 8.11
C GLU A 127 9.94 8.45 9.57
N LEU A 128 9.11 9.27 10.22
CA LEU A 128 8.65 9.02 11.59
C LEU A 128 7.74 7.79 11.68
N CYS A 129 6.84 7.57 10.74
CA CYS A 129 6.03 6.34 10.69
C CYS A 129 6.91 5.08 10.69
N ARG A 130 8.04 5.11 9.98
CA ARG A 130 8.99 4.00 9.92
C ARG A 130 9.85 3.87 11.17
N THR A 131 10.40 4.99 11.65
CA THR A 131 11.43 4.99 12.73
C THR A 131 10.83 4.97 14.12
N HIS A 132 9.60 5.44 14.27
CA HIS A 132 8.87 5.55 15.54
C HIS A 132 7.42 5.09 15.36
N PRO A 133 7.19 3.80 15.12
CA PRO A 133 5.84 3.27 14.84
C PRO A 133 4.86 3.45 16.02
N ASP A 134 5.38 3.70 17.23
CA ASP A 134 4.58 3.97 18.44
C ASP A 134 4.02 5.41 18.47
N LEU A 135 4.38 6.27 17.52
CA LEU A 135 3.82 7.61 17.39
C LEU A 135 2.50 7.57 16.62
N ASP A 136 1.40 7.23 17.30
CA ASP A 136 0.06 7.08 16.71
C ASP A 136 -0.34 8.25 15.79
N TRP A 137 0.00 9.48 16.17
CA TRP A 137 -0.36 10.67 15.38
C TRP A 137 0.26 10.70 13.98
N THR A 138 1.48 10.21 13.80
CA THR A 138 2.12 10.17 12.48
C THR A 138 1.45 9.13 11.57
N VAL A 139 1.08 7.98 12.12
CA VAL A 139 0.32 6.94 11.43
C VAL A 139 -1.08 7.44 11.06
N LEU A 140 -1.76 8.15 11.98
CA LEU A 140 -3.06 8.76 11.72
C LEU A 140 -2.98 9.83 10.62
N ILE A 141 -1.93 10.67 10.60
CA ILE A 141 -1.69 11.63 9.52
C ILE A 141 -1.58 10.90 8.18
N ALA A 142 -0.75 9.86 8.12
CA ALA A 142 -0.56 9.10 6.90
C ALA A 142 -1.88 8.46 6.42
N THR A 143 -2.56 7.71 7.27
CA THR A 143 -3.75 6.92 6.88
C THR A 143 -5.01 7.76 6.66
N GLN A 144 -5.25 8.78 7.49
CA GLN A 144 -6.47 9.58 7.40
C GLN A 144 -6.38 10.76 6.41
N HIS A 145 -5.16 11.19 6.09
CA HIS A 145 -4.93 12.36 5.24
C HIS A 145 -4.08 12.06 4.00
N PHE A 146 -2.82 11.57 4.17
CA PHE A 146 -1.88 11.48 3.05
C PHE A 146 -2.32 10.48 1.99
N LEU A 147 -2.76 9.26 2.41
CA LEU A 147 -3.20 8.23 1.47
C LEU A 147 -4.45 8.61 0.66
N LYS A 148 -5.15 9.68 1.06
CA LYS A 148 -6.35 10.20 0.37
C LYS A 148 -6.03 11.25 -0.70
N SER A 149 -4.77 11.69 -0.84
CA SER A 149 -4.34 12.63 -1.88
C SER A 149 -3.42 11.95 -2.88
N SER A 150 -3.89 11.82 -4.13
CA SER A 150 -3.06 11.29 -5.22
C SER A 150 -1.83 12.15 -5.48
N ALA A 151 -1.98 13.48 -5.45
CA ALA A 151 -0.88 14.40 -5.70
C ALA A 151 0.22 14.25 -4.65
N LEU A 152 -0.16 14.15 -3.36
CA LEU A 152 0.78 14.01 -2.28
C LEU A 152 1.49 12.64 -2.31
N VAL A 153 0.76 11.54 -2.50
CA VAL A 153 1.37 10.20 -2.59
C VAL A 153 2.36 10.13 -3.74
N VAL A 154 2.02 10.61 -4.93
CA VAL A 154 2.91 10.64 -6.09
C VAL A 154 4.17 11.46 -5.81
N SER A 155 4.01 12.65 -5.21
CA SER A 155 5.15 13.51 -4.87
C SER A 155 6.05 12.90 -3.81
N MET A 156 5.47 12.29 -2.76
CA MET A 156 6.23 11.59 -1.73
C MET A 156 6.96 10.36 -2.26
N TYR A 157 6.29 9.53 -3.07
CA TYR A 157 6.83 8.25 -3.54
C TYR A 157 8.16 8.39 -4.27
N SER A 158 8.35 9.50 -5.00
CA SER A 158 9.61 9.82 -5.67
C SER A 158 10.70 10.36 -4.73
N GLY A 159 10.31 10.94 -3.59
CA GLY A 159 11.23 11.59 -2.65
C GLY A 159 11.67 10.73 -1.46
N ILE A 160 10.95 9.65 -1.14
CA ILE A 160 11.26 8.77 0.00
C ILE A 160 12.21 7.62 -0.39
N SER A 161 12.93 7.09 0.61
CA SER A 161 13.79 5.92 0.47
C SER A 161 12.99 4.65 0.18
N HIS A 162 13.66 3.56 -0.23
CA HIS A 162 13.01 2.25 -0.44
C HIS A 162 12.34 1.74 0.85
N LEU A 163 12.98 1.90 2.00
CA LEU A 163 12.41 1.49 3.29
C LEU A 163 11.13 2.26 3.64
N GLU A 164 11.10 3.57 3.37
CA GLU A 164 9.90 4.38 3.58
C GLU A 164 8.81 4.08 2.56
N ARG A 165 9.18 3.69 1.30
CA ARG A 165 8.20 3.17 0.33
C ARG A 165 7.55 1.89 0.82
N MET A 166 8.32 0.98 1.41
CA MET A 166 7.75 -0.23 2.02
C MET A 166 6.76 0.12 3.12
N THR A 167 7.11 1.04 4.03
CA THR A 167 6.18 1.53 5.07
C THR A 167 4.92 2.14 4.48
N LEU A 168 5.04 2.95 3.42
CA LEU A 168 3.88 3.51 2.71
C LEU A 168 3.00 2.40 2.11
N LEU A 169 3.59 1.38 1.50
CA LEU A 169 2.89 0.24 0.92
C LEU A 169 2.21 -0.63 1.99
N GLU A 170 2.85 -0.83 3.15
CA GLU A 170 2.27 -1.51 4.31
C GLU A 170 1.03 -0.77 4.84
N LEU A 171 1.10 0.57 4.96
CA LEU A 171 -0.06 1.39 5.36
C LEU A 171 -1.19 1.32 4.34
N LEU A 172 -0.87 1.31 3.04
CA LEU A 172 -1.86 1.11 1.97
C LEU A 172 -2.52 -0.27 2.05
N ALA A 173 -1.73 -1.32 2.26
CA ALA A 173 -2.24 -2.69 2.40
C ALA A 173 -3.16 -2.83 3.62
N ALA A 174 -2.79 -2.22 4.76
CA ALA A 174 -3.62 -2.19 5.95
C ALA A 174 -4.96 -1.49 5.69
N GLN A 175 -4.93 -0.32 5.04
CA GLN A 175 -6.14 0.45 4.70
C GLN A 175 -7.08 -0.33 3.75
N LEU A 176 -6.53 -1.05 2.77
CA LEU A 176 -7.30 -1.92 1.87
C LEU A 176 -7.94 -3.08 2.64
N GLY A 177 -7.23 -3.67 3.60
CA GLY A 177 -7.72 -4.78 4.43
C GLY A 177 -8.84 -4.37 5.40
N GLU A 178 -8.81 -3.15 5.93
CA GLU A 178 -9.84 -2.63 6.84
C GLU A 178 -11.16 -2.32 6.12
N GLY A 179 -11.13 -2.02 4.83
CA GLY A 179 -12.30 -1.63 4.03
C GLY A 179 -13.38 -2.72 3.90
N GLY A 180 -13.07 -3.99 4.15
CA GLY A 180 -14.04 -5.09 4.21
C GLY A 180 -15.01 -5.20 3.02
N GLY A 181 -14.65 -4.72 1.82
CA GLY A 181 -15.50 -4.66 0.62
C GLY A 181 -16.26 -3.33 0.44
N GLY A 182 -15.92 -2.29 1.23
CA GLY A 182 -16.40 -0.91 1.05
C GLY A 182 -15.31 0.00 0.45
N ASP A 183 -15.66 1.28 0.25
CA ASP A 183 -14.70 2.29 -0.23
C ASP A 183 -13.50 2.40 0.73
N SER A 184 -12.30 2.04 0.26
CA SER A 184 -11.04 2.13 1.02
C SER A 184 -10.62 3.60 1.27
N GLY A 185 -11.23 4.55 0.59
CA GLY A 185 -10.87 5.96 0.59
C GLY A 185 -9.55 6.26 -0.13
N ILE A 186 -8.94 5.26 -0.80
CA ILE A 186 -7.71 5.42 -1.58
C ILE A 186 -8.10 5.87 -3.00
N PRO A 187 -7.61 7.04 -3.47
CA PRO A 187 -7.96 7.54 -4.80
C PRO A 187 -7.41 6.66 -5.92
N GLY A 188 -8.16 6.54 -7.02
CA GLY A 188 -7.72 5.80 -8.21
C GLY A 188 -6.38 6.28 -8.79
N GLY A 189 -6.05 7.57 -8.65
CA GLY A 189 -4.76 8.10 -9.07
C GLY A 189 -3.56 7.51 -8.32
N VAL A 190 -3.71 7.11 -7.05
CA VAL A 190 -2.69 6.36 -6.30
C VAL A 190 -2.49 5.00 -6.93
N ALA A 191 -3.57 4.25 -7.18
CA ALA A 191 -3.51 2.93 -7.80
C ALA A 191 -2.86 2.97 -9.20
N ALA A 192 -3.22 3.95 -10.02
CA ALA A 192 -2.61 4.15 -11.34
C ALA A 192 -1.10 4.45 -11.25
N HIS A 193 -0.68 5.27 -10.28
CA HIS A 193 0.74 5.56 -10.04
C HIS A 193 1.52 4.33 -9.61
N LEU A 194 0.97 3.54 -8.69
CA LEU A 194 1.58 2.29 -8.23
C LEU A 194 1.71 1.27 -9.37
N ALA A 195 0.68 1.13 -10.21
CA ALA A 195 0.73 0.28 -11.40
C ALA A 195 1.82 0.72 -12.37
N SER A 196 1.96 2.03 -12.63
CA SER A 196 3.04 2.58 -13.47
C SER A 196 4.43 2.37 -12.85
N SER A 197 4.54 2.51 -11.53
CA SER A 197 5.80 2.27 -10.79
C SER A 197 6.20 0.79 -10.86
N PHE A 198 5.24 -0.13 -10.72
CA PHE A 198 5.49 -1.56 -10.92
C PHE A 198 5.92 -1.86 -12.34
N GLN A 199 5.21 -1.37 -13.34
CA GLN A 199 5.53 -1.59 -14.74
C GLN A 199 6.97 -1.17 -15.10
N THR A 200 7.43 -0.05 -14.55
CA THR A 200 8.79 0.48 -14.84
C THR A 200 9.88 -0.19 -14.02
N GLY A 201 9.61 -0.54 -12.75
CA GLY A 201 10.63 -1.00 -11.80
C GLY A 201 10.61 -2.49 -11.49
N CYS A 202 9.64 -3.26 -11.97
CA CYS A 202 9.40 -4.64 -11.52
C CYS A 202 10.60 -5.59 -11.73
N ARG A 203 11.47 -5.31 -12.71
CA ARG A 203 12.66 -6.13 -12.98
C ARG A 203 13.76 -6.05 -11.91
N ALA A 204 13.71 -5.05 -11.01
CA ALA A 204 14.66 -4.97 -9.91
C ALA A 204 14.64 -6.23 -9.02
N VAL A 205 13.50 -6.91 -8.92
CA VAL A 205 13.36 -8.17 -8.18
C VAL A 205 14.29 -9.28 -8.70
N LEU A 206 14.68 -9.24 -9.97
CA LEU A 206 15.57 -10.26 -10.58
C LEU A 206 16.97 -10.28 -9.96
N ALA A 207 17.40 -9.18 -9.31
CA ALA A 207 18.66 -9.11 -8.57
C ALA A 207 18.74 -10.16 -7.45
N LEU A 208 17.61 -10.53 -6.85
CA LEU A 208 17.54 -11.57 -5.80
C LEU A 208 18.02 -12.94 -6.28
N ALA A 209 17.97 -13.23 -7.58
CA ALA A 209 18.47 -14.49 -8.14
C ALA A 209 20.00 -14.64 -8.00
N SER A 210 20.74 -13.54 -7.93
CA SER A 210 22.21 -13.54 -7.82
C SER A 210 22.71 -13.57 -6.37
N GLY A 211 21.82 -13.41 -5.37
CA GLY A 211 22.19 -13.37 -3.95
C GLY A 211 23.10 -12.17 -3.58
N SER A 212 23.07 -11.11 -4.38
CA SER A 212 23.82 -9.88 -4.14
C SER A 212 23.03 -8.99 -3.18
N ALA A 213 23.65 -8.55 -2.08
CA ALA A 213 23.03 -7.65 -1.12
C ALA A 213 22.77 -6.24 -1.70
N ASP A 214 23.47 -5.85 -2.77
CA ASP A 214 23.22 -4.60 -3.49
C ASP A 214 21.95 -4.75 -4.35
N GLY A 215 20.91 -4.01 -3.98
CA GLY A 215 19.62 -4.02 -4.69
C GLY A 215 18.48 -4.73 -3.95
N ASP A 216 18.73 -5.33 -2.78
CA ASP A 216 17.69 -6.02 -2.00
C ASP A 216 16.53 -5.09 -1.62
N GLU A 217 16.81 -3.83 -1.23
CA GLU A 217 15.77 -2.87 -0.83
C GLU A 217 14.82 -2.51 -1.99
N GLU A 218 15.35 -2.32 -3.20
CA GLU A 218 14.53 -2.05 -4.39
C GLU A 218 13.70 -3.29 -4.74
N ALA A 219 14.29 -4.47 -4.70
CA ALA A 219 13.60 -5.73 -4.93
C ALA A 219 12.47 -5.97 -3.91
N LEU A 220 12.70 -5.68 -2.63
CA LEU A 220 11.70 -5.77 -1.57
C LEU A 220 10.55 -4.77 -1.80
N THR A 221 10.87 -3.56 -2.26
CA THR A 221 9.85 -2.58 -2.63
C THR A 221 8.96 -3.11 -3.77
N VAL A 222 9.53 -3.79 -4.77
CA VAL A 222 8.76 -4.41 -5.86
C VAL A 222 7.83 -5.51 -5.36
N ILE A 223 8.30 -6.34 -4.41
CA ILE A 223 7.47 -7.40 -3.81
C ILE A 223 6.28 -6.78 -3.07
N SER A 224 6.51 -5.81 -2.18
CA SER A 224 5.45 -5.12 -1.44
C SER A 224 4.48 -4.39 -2.39
N LEU A 225 4.99 -3.82 -3.49
CA LEU A 225 4.18 -3.16 -4.49
C LEU A 225 3.27 -4.15 -5.24
N LEU A 226 3.78 -5.34 -5.57
CA LEU A 226 2.98 -6.42 -6.16
C LEU A 226 1.86 -6.87 -5.22
N ASP A 227 2.15 -6.99 -3.92
CA ASP A 227 1.15 -7.37 -2.92
C ASP A 227 0.01 -6.36 -2.85
N VAL A 228 0.33 -5.06 -2.78
CA VAL A 228 -0.68 -3.99 -2.81
C VAL A 228 -1.50 -4.02 -4.10
N LEU A 229 -0.88 -4.21 -5.26
CA LEU A 229 -1.60 -4.32 -6.55
C LEU A 229 -2.50 -5.55 -6.59
N CYS A 230 -2.10 -6.67 -6.00
CA CYS A 230 -2.94 -7.85 -5.86
C CYS A 230 -4.18 -7.57 -5.01
N GLU A 231 -4.03 -6.84 -3.89
CA GLU A 231 -5.16 -6.46 -3.05
C GLU A 231 -6.08 -5.47 -3.78
N MET A 232 -5.55 -4.40 -4.38
CA MET A 232 -6.32 -3.44 -5.15
C MET A 232 -7.12 -4.10 -6.27
N THR A 233 -6.48 -4.95 -7.08
CA THR A 233 -7.15 -5.62 -8.21
C THR A 233 -8.08 -6.75 -7.79
N SER A 234 -8.13 -7.12 -6.53
CA SER A 234 -9.15 -8.04 -5.98
C SER A 234 -10.46 -7.34 -5.68
N ASP A 235 -10.45 -6.01 -5.55
CA ASP A 235 -11.66 -5.20 -5.42
C ASP A 235 -12.27 -5.00 -6.82
N LEU A 236 -13.42 -5.67 -7.03
CA LEU A 236 -14.11 -5.68 -8.31
C LEU A 236 -14.90 -4.39 -8.62
N GLU A 237 -14.92 -3.44 -7.72
CA GLU A 237 -15.66 -2.18 -7.89
C GLU A 237 -14.71 -0.98 -8.01
N GLN A 238 -13.86 -0.77 -7.01
CA GLN A 238 -13.08 0.46 -6.89
C GLN A 238 -11.91 0.54 -7.88
N PHE A 239 -11.18 -0.58 -8.12
CA PHE A 239 -9.93 -0.57 -8.88
C PHE A 239 -9.97 -1.35 -10.20
N MET A 240 -11.16 -1.69 -10.71
CA MET A 240 -11.33 -2.42 -11.97
C MET A 240 -10.70 -1.72 -13.18
N PHE A 241 -10.58 -0.39 -13.16
CA PHE A 241 -9.93 0.37 -14.24
C PHE A 241 -8.44 0.00 -14.42
N LEU A 242 -7.79 -0.65 -13.45
CA LEU A 242 -6.42 -1.16 -13.60
C LEU A 242 -6.30 -2.27 -14.63
N GLN A 243 -7.40 -2.92 -15.01
CA GLN A 243 -7.42 -3.88 -16.12
C GLN A 243 -7.08 -3.22 -17.46
N ASP A 244 -7.43 -1.94 -17.63
CA ASP A 244 -7.14 -1.13 -18.81
C ASP A 244 -5.81 -0.36 -18.70
N HIS A 245 -5.06 -0.54 -17.60
CA HIS A 245 -3.78 0.15 -17.43
C HIS A 245 -2.75 -0.35 -18.45
N ALA A 246 -2.31 0.57 -19.32
CA ALA A 246 -1.45 0.26 -20.44
C ALA A 246 -0.13 -0.42 -20.01
N GLY A 247 0.09 -1.66 -20.44
CA GLY A 247 1.33 -2.39 -20.22
C GLY A 247 1.46 -3.10 -18.87
N LEU A 248 0.54 -2.92 -17.92
CA LEU A 248 0.62 -3.60 -16.62
C LEU A 248 0.59 -5.13 -16.77
N LEU A 249 -0.39 -5.66 -17.51
CA LEU A 249 -0.49 -7.09 -17.78
C LEU A 249 0.75 -7.62 -18.51
N GLN A 250 1.21 -6.89 -19.52
CA GLN A 250 2.40 -7.25 -20.29
C GLN A 250 3.65 -7.37 -19.43
N ALA A 251 3.89 -6.35 -18.56
CA ALA A 251 5.01 -6.35 -17.64
C ALA A 251 4.93 -7.51 -16.64
N THR A 252 3.72 -7.82 -16.14
CA THR A 252 3.50 -8.91 -15.20
C THR A 252 3.76 -10.28 -15.83
N VAL A 253 3.26 -10.52 -17.05
CA VAL A 253 3.51 -11.78 -17.79
C VAL A 253 4.99 -11.92 -18.14
N ALA A 254 5.63 -10.87 -18.64
CA ALA A 254 7.05 -10.88 -18.96
C ALA A 254 7.91 -11.17 -17.73
N LEU A 255 7.60 -10.55 -16.59
CA LEU A 255 8.32 -10.80 -15.34
C LEU A 255 8.14 -12.24 -14.87
N LEU A 256 6.94 -12.81 -14.97
CA LEU A 256 6.69 -14.21 -14.63
C LEU A 256 7.52 -15.16 -15.53
N GLN A 257 7.65 -14.85 -16.83
CA GLN A 257 8.51 -15.60 -17.75
C GLN A 257 9.98 -15.57 -17.34
N GLU A 258 10.50 -14.38 -17.01
CA GLU A 258 11.89 -14.19 -16.60
C GLU A 258 12.18 -14.92 -15.27
N VAL A 259 11.32 -14.75 -14.26
CA VAL A 259 11.44 -15.42 -12.95
C VAL A 259 11.36 -16.95 -13.09
N HIS A 260 10.46 -17.45 -13.93
CA HIS A 260 10.32 -18.88 -14.20
C HIS A 260 11.56 -19.44 -14.91
N ALA A 261 12.08 -18.74 -15.90
CA ALA A 261 13.31 -19.12 -16.61
C ALA A 261 14.53 -19.14 -15.68
N LEU A 262 14.70 -18.12 -14.83
CA LEU A 262 15.77 -18.06 -13.82
C LEU A 262 15.67 -19.20 -12.81
N GLY A 263 14.48 -19.52 -12.34
CA GLY A 263 14.24 -20.61 -11.40
C GLY A 263 14.51 -22.01 -11.99
N LYS A 264 14.37 -22.17 -13.32
CA LYS A 264 14.75 -23.40 -14.05
C LYS A 264 16.24 -23.47 -14.38
N ALA A 265 16.90 -22.34 -14.63
CA ALA A 265 18.29 -22.29 -15.08
C ALA A 265 19.28 -22.63 -13.96
N SER A 266 19.02 -22.23 -12.73
CA SER A 266 19.90 -22.44 -11.57
C SER A 266 19.12 -22.46 -10.28
N LYS A 267 19.70 -23.11 -9.23
CA LYS A 267 19.09 -23.06 -7.89
C LYS A 267 19.23 -21.65 -7.30
N ASN A 268 18.13 -20.95 -7.16
CA ASN A 268 18.02 -19.62 -6.59
C ASN A 268 16.68 -19.43 -5.86
N VAL A 269 16.38 -18.23 -5.36
CA VAL A 269 15.15 -17.92 -4.63
C VAL A 269 13.86 -18.18 -5.42
N PHE A 270 13.92 -18.20 -6.75
CA PHE A 270 12.78 -18.46 -7.65
C PHE A 270 12.64 -19.91 -8.07
N SER A 271 13.57 -20.81 -7.66
CA SER A 271 13.48 -22.24 -7.98
C SER A 271 12.34 -22.88 -7.24
N SER A 272 11.58 -23.74 -7.91
CA SER A 272 10.52 -24.53 -7.28
C SER A 272 11.12 -25.54 -6.31
N SER A 273 10.52 -25.74 -5.14
CA SER A 273 10.92 -26.69 -4.13
C SER A 273 9.74 -27.57 -3.73
N GLN A 274 9.94 -28.89 -3.81
CA GLN A 274 8.93 -29.88 -3.39
C GLN A 274 9.20 -30.45 -1.99
N ASN A 275 10.30 -30.07 -1.34
CA ASN A 275 10.71 -30.65 -0.06
C ASN A 275 10.11 -29.86 1.12
N PHE A 276 9.10 -30.46 1.74
CA PHE A 276 8.57 -30.05 3.06
C PHE A 276 9.45 -30.52 4.24
N SER A 277 10.59 -31.19 3.98
CA SER A 277 11.48 -31.67 5.04
C SER A 277 12.36 -30.55 5.57
N SER A 278 12.40 -30.46 6.88
CA SER A 278 12.96 -29.41 7.76
C SER A 278 14.46 -29.09 7.64
N SER A 279 15.14 -29.47 6.57
CA SER A 279 16.60 -29.25 6.42
C SER A 279 17.04 -28.66 5.07
N GLY A 280 16.13 -28.20 4.23
CA GLY A 280 16.46 -27.65 2.91
C GLY A 280 15.36 -26.83 2.22
N GLY A 281 14.25 -26.60 2.88
CA GLY A 281 13.21 -25.65 2.42
C GLY A 281 13.73 -24.22 2.52
N GLY A 282 13.39 -23.36 1.56
CA GLY A 282 13.67 -21.94 1.67
C GLY A 282 13.19 -21.40 3.01
N ASP A 283 13.89 -20.44 3.54
CA ASP A 283 13.50 -19.75 4.77
C ASP A 283 12.06 -19.21 4.61
N PRO A 284 11.08 -19.66 5.44
CA PRO A 284 9.72 -19.13 5.38
C PRO A 284 9.65 -17.61 5.57
N SER A 285 10.69 -17.02 6.13
CA SER A 285 10.84 -15.56 6.29
C SER A 285 11.43 -14.88 5.05
N SER A 286 11.78 -15.64 3.99
CA SER A 286 12.30 -15.04 2.76
C SER A 286 11.21 -14.16 2.09
N PRO A 287 11.49 -12.90 1.80
CA PRO A 287 10.52 -12.00 1.18
C PRO A 287 10.08 -12.44 -0.22
N SER A 288 10.86 -13.31 -0.89
CA SER A 288 10.51 -13.87 -2.20
C SER A 288 9.50 -15.03 -2.15
N VAL A 289 9.13 -15.49 -0.93
CA VAL A 289 8.05 -16.47 -0.74
C VAL A 289 6.75 -15.91 -1.29
N SER A 290 6.03 -16.72 -2.07
CA SER A 290 4.78 -16.35 -2.76
C SER A 290 4.92 -15.41 -3.96
N PHE A 291 6.10 -14.91 -4.32
CA PHE A 291 6.25 -13.91 -5.37
C PHE A 291 5.66 -14.36 -6.73
N LYS A 292 5.99 -15.59 -7.19
CA LYS A 292 5.38 -16.14 -8.43
C LYS A 292 3.87 -16.33 -8.30
N ALA A 293 3.42 -16.75 -7.11
CA ALA A 293 1.99 -16.93 -6.84
C ALA A 293 1.23 -15.60 -6.95
N HIS A 294 1.82 -14.51 -6.46
CA HIS A 294 1.23 -13.17 -6.55
C HIS A 294 1.26 -12.61 -7.98
N LEU A 295 2.31 -12.87 -8.77
CA LEU A 295 2.29 -12.53 -10.20
C LEU A 295 1.12 -13.23 -10.93
N ILE A 296 0.91 -14.51 -10.67
CA ILE A 296 -0.20 -15.28 -11.24
C ILE A 296 -1.56 -14.74 -10.75
N ARG A 297 -1.67 -14.37 -9.45
CA ARG A 297 -2.85 -13.74 -8.87
C ARG A 297 -3.18 -12.44 -9.60
N LEU A 298 -2.19 -11.57 -9.80
CA LEU A 298 -2.37 -10.31 -10.51
C LEU A 298 -2.85 -10.54 -11.95
N ILE A 299 -2.24 -11.46 -12.69
CA ILE A 299 -2.70 -11.83 -14.04
C ILE A 299 -4.16 -12.29 -14.01
N GLY A 300 -4.52 -13.14 -13.05
CA GLY A 300 -5.89 -13.64 -12.89
C GLY A 300 -6.89 -12.53 -12.62
N ASN A 301 -6.55 -11.57 -11.74
CA ASN A 301 -7.38 -10.43 -11.43
C ASN A 301 -7.59 -9.53 -12.66
N LEU A 302 -6.50 -9.23 -13.39
CA LEU A 302 -6.55 -8.39 -14.59
C LEU A 302 -7.34 -9.04 -15.76
N CYS A 303 -7.49 -10.36 -15.78
CA CYS A 303 -8.24 -11.10 -16.80
C CYS A 303 -9.71 -11.33 -16.44
N HIS A 304 -10.14 -10.99 -15.21
CA HIS A 304 -11.52 -11.23 -14.76
C HIS A 304 -12.52 -10.47 -15.63
N ARG A 305 -13.36 -11.19 -16.39
CA ARG A 305 -14.36 -10.64 -17.33
C ARG A 305 -13.79 -9.59 -18.30
N HIS A 306 -12.51 -9.70 -18.66
CA HIS A 306 -11.82 -8.76 -19.54
C HIS A 306 -11.27 -9.47 -20.79
N PRO A 307 -12.04 -9.59 -21.89
CA PRO A 307 -11.67 -10.38 -23.07
C PRO A 307 -10.37 -9.94 -23.74
N PHE A 308 -10.07 -8.63 -23.74
CA PHE A 308 -8.84 -8.11 -24.31
C PHE A 308 -7.61 -8.66 -23.54
N ASN A 309 -7.61 -8.60 -22.23
CA ASN A 309 -6.52 -9.12 -21.40
C ASN A 309 -6.41 -10.64 -21.49
N GLN A 310 -7.53 -11.36 -21.56
CA GLN A 310 -7.55 -12.81 -21.79
C GLN A 310 -6.83 -13.19 -23.10
N ASN A 311 -7.10 -12.45 -24.19
CA ASN A 311 -6.44 -12.65 -25.47
C ASN A 311 -4.97 -12.30 -25.42
N GLN A 312 -4.64 -11.18 -24.74
CA GLN A 312 -3.25 -10.74 -24.59
C GLN A 312 -2.39 -11.75 -23.84
N VAL A 313 -2.93 -12.40 -22.79
CA VAL A 313 -2.22 -13.51 -22.10
C VAL A 313 -1.94 -14.67 -23.06
N ARG A 314 -2.89 -15.03 -23.94
CA ARG A 314 -2.66 -16.07 -24.97
C ARG A 314 -1.54 -15.66 -25.92
N GLU A 315 -1.57 -14.44 -26.43
CA GLU A 315 -0.59 -13.91 -27.38
C GLU A 315 0.83 -13.81 -26.80
N LEU A 316 0.92 -13.65 -25.49
CA LEU A 316 2.18 -13.61 -24.73
C LEU A 316 2.64 -15.01 -24.25
N ASP A 317 2.03 -16.10 -24.71
CA ASP A 317 2.31 -17.46 -24.22
C ASP A 317 2.15 -17.62 -22.69
N GLY A 318 1.30 -16.81 -22.09
CA GLY A 318 1.07 -16.81 -20.64
C GLY A 318 0.28 -18.01 -20.16
N ILE A 319 -0.61 -18.59 -20.97
CA ILE A 319 -1.42 -19.75 -20.58
C ILE A 319 -0.55 -20.98 -20.28
N PRO A 320 0.35 -21.44 -21.19
CA PRO A 320 1.27 -22.54 -20.88
C PRO A 320 2.15 -22.24 -19.66
N LEU A 321 2.63 -21.01 -19.54
CA LEU A 321 3.46 -20.60 -18.42
C LEU A 321 2.75 -20.73 -17.06
N ILE A 322 1.47 -20.32 -16.98
CA ILE A 322 0.66 -20.45 -15.75
C ILE A 322 0.42 -21.94 -15.46
N LEU A 323 0.12 -22.75 -16.47
CA LEU A 323 -0.06 -24.21 -16.31
C LEU A 323 1.22 -24.89 -15.80
N ASP A 324 2.39 -24.51 -16.30
CA ASP A 324 3.69 -25.01 -15.80
C ASP A 324 3.95 -24.68 -14.32
N ASN A 325 3.27 -23.68 -13.76
CA ASN A 325 3.36 -23.28 -12.37
C ASN A 325 2.20 -23.79 -11.49
N CYS A 326 1.36 -24.72 -12.01
CA CYS A 326 0.27 -25.34 -11.22
C CYS A 326 0.75 -26.37 -10.19
N SER A 327 2.01 -26.81 -10.24
CA SER A 327 2.56 -27.81 -9.32
C SER A 327 2.77 -27.24 -7.92
N ILE A 328 2.77 -28.12 -6.90
CA ILE A 328 3.08 -27.76 -5.53
C ILE A 328 4.50 -27.19 -5.45
N ASP A 329 4.62 -26.01 -4.86
CA ASP A 329 5.90 -25.31 -4.66
C ASP A 329 5.96 -24.73 -3.25
N SER A 330 6.88 -25.23 -2.41
CA SER A 330 7.01 -24.76 -1.03
C SER A 330 7.50 -23.30 -0.92
N ASN A 331 8.15 -22.79 -1.96
CA ASN A 331 8.55 -21.38 -2.05
C ASN A 331 7.39 -20.46 -2.47
N ASN A 332 6.32 -21.06 -3.00
CA ASN A 332 5.13 -20.34 -3.42
C ASN A 332 3.87 -21.02 -2.87
N PRO A 333 3.59 -20.90 -1.58
CA PRO A 333 2.34 -21.39 -1.00
C PRO A 333 1.14 -20.88 -1.79
N PHE A 334 0.13 -21.73 -1.97
CA PHE A 334 -1.09 -21.41 -2.72
C PHE A 334 -0.91 -21.10 -4.23
N ILE A 335 0.29 -21.32 -4.84
CA ILE A 335 0.50 -21.07 -6.27
C ILE A 335 -0.51 -21.86 -7.14
N SER A 336 -0.80 -23.10 -6.76
CA SER A 336 -1.78 -23.94 -7.48
C SER A 336 -3.18 -23.35 -7.44
N GLN A 337 -3.62 -22.80 -6.31
CA GLN A 337 -4.92 -22.15 -6.17
C GLN A 337 -5.00 -20.89 -7.03
N TRP A 338 -3.94 -20.07 -7.00
CA TRP A 338 -3.89 -18.86 -7.84
C TRP A 338 -3.80 -19.19 -9.32
N ALA A 339 -3.08 -20.26 -9.70
CA ALA A 339 -3.03 -20.71 -11.09
C ALA A 339 -4.41 -21.19 -11.58
N ILE A 340 -5.16 -21.95 -10.77
CA ILE A 340 -6.53 -22.36 -11.09
C ILE A 340 -7.44 -21.14 -11.24
N PHE A 341 -7.36 -20.19 -10.32
CA PHE A 341 -8.12 -18.94 -10.36
C PHE A 341 -7.81 -18.16 -11.65
N ALA A 342 -6.52 -17.99 -11.98
CA ALA A 342 -6.10 -17.28 -13.18
C ALA A 342 -6.58 -17.97 -14.46
N ILE A 343 -6.38 -19.30 -14.58
CA ILE A 343 -6.83 -20.07 -15.74
C ILE A 343 -8.36 -19.98 -15.89
N ARG A 344 -9.12 -20.08 -14.79
CA ARG A 344 -10.58 -19.90 -14.82
C ARG A 344 -10.96 -18.57 -15.44
N ASN A 345 -10.36 -17.47 -14.98
CA ASN A 345 -10.66 -16.12 -15.47
C ASN A 345 -10.22 -15.93 -16.93
N ILE A 346 -9.08 -16.51 -17.33
CA ILE A 346 -8.55 -16.44 -18.71
C ILE A 346 -9.42 -17.22 -19.69
N LEU A 347 -10.04 -18.32 -19.25
CA LEU A 347 -10.90 -19.17 -20.09
C LEU A 347 -12.38 -18.76 -20.07
N GLU A 348 -12.79 -17.89 -19.13
CA GLU A 348 -14.19 -17.49 -18.98
C GLU A 348 -14.72 -16.84 -20.25
N GLN A 349 -15.71 -17.47 -20.88
CA GLN A 349 -16.36 -17.02 -22.13
C GLN A 349 -15.39 -16.77 -23.32
N ASN A 350 -14.17 -17.31 -23.29
CA ASN A 350 -13.15 -17.16 -24.32
C ASN A 350 -12.89 -18.48 -25.04
N GLN A 351 -13.59 -18.69 -26.17
CA GLN A 351 -13.53 -19.93 -26.93
C GLN A 351 -12.14 -20.24 -27.52
N GLU A 352 -11.37 -19.20 -27.89
CA GLU A 352 -10.04 -19.39 -28.47
C GLU A 352 -9.05 -19.88 -27.40
N ASN A 353 -9.11 -19.33 -26.20
CA ASN A 353 -8.29 -19.78 -25.08
C ASN A 353 -8.67 -21.19 -24.63
N GLN A 354 -9.97 -21.53 -24.62
CA GLN A 354 -10.46 -22.87 -24.33
C GLN A 354 -9.98 -23.88 -25.38
N ALA A 355 -10.01 -23.51 -26.66
CA ALA A 355 -9.54 -24.36 -27.76
C ALA A 355 -8.02 -24.60 -27.66
N LEU A 356 -7.24 -23.58 -27.29
CA LEU A 356 -5.79 -23.70 -27.08
C LEU A 356 -5.47 -24.73 -25.99
N VAL A 357 -6.10 -24.60 -24.81
CA VAL A 357 -5.89 -25.54 -23.70
C VAL A 357 -6.32 -26.96 -24.06
N ALA A 358 -7.47 -27.14 -24.75
CA ALA A 358 -7.91 -28.44 -25.25
C ALA A 358 -6.95 -29.06 -26.29
N ALA A 359 -6.23 -28.24 -27.05
CA ALA A 359 -5.23 -28.71 -28.00
C ALA A 359 -3.93 -29.14 -27.30
N MET A 360 -3.57 -28.51 -26.20
CA MET A 360 -2.43 -28.91 -25.37
C MET A 360 -2.65 -30.28 -24.72
N ASP A 361 -3.84 -30.51 -24.17
CA ASP A 361 -4.22 -31.81 -23.59
C ASP A 361 -4.06 -32.95 -24.59
N ARG A 362 -4.54 -32.79 -25.84
CA ARG A 362 -4.43 -33.80 -26.89
C ARG A 362 -2.99 -34.13 -27.29
N ARG A 363 -2.04 -33.22 -27.07
CA ARG A 363 -0.64 -33.43 -27.40
C ARG A 363 0.14 -34.05 -26.25
N GLY A 364 -0.49 -34.32 -25.10
CA GLY A 364 0.17 -34.83 -23.90
C GLY A 364 1.14 -33.81 -23.26
N ASN A 365 1.02 -32.54 -23.65
CA ASN A 365 1.93 -31.47 -23.16
C ASN A 365 1.41 -30.79 -21.89
N ALA A 366 0.19 -31.09 -21.42
CA ALA A 366 -0.35 -30.53 -20.19
C ALA A 366 -0.57 -31.65 -19.18
N ASP A 367 0.13 -31.54 -18.05
CA ASP A 367 -0.09 -32.41 -16.90
C ASP A 367 -1.18 -31.78 -16.02
N TYR A 368 -2.40 -32.31 -16.09
CA TYR A 368 -3.54 -31.90 -15.26
C TYR A 368 -3.61 -32.67 -13.92
N SER A 369 -2.62 -33.49 -13.60
CA SER A 369 -2.61 -34.25 -12.35
C SER A 369 -2.80 -33.35 -11.12
N ALA A 370 -2.20 -32.18 -11.12
CA ALA A 370 -2.38 -31.16 -10.07
C ALA A 370 -3.82 -30.64 -9.94
N LEU A 371 -4.57 -30.53 -11.05
CA LEU A 371 -5.98 -30.14 -11.02
C LEU A 371 -6.84 -31.28 -10.42
N SER A 372 -6.55 -32.53 -10.80
CA SER A 372 -7.22 -33.73 -10.24
C SER A 372 -6.92 -33.93 -8.77
N GLU A 373 -5.68 -33.68 -8.33
CA GLU A 373 -5.29 -33.73 -6.89
C GLU A 373 -6.05 -32.70 -6.05
N LEU A 374 -6.40 -31.56 -6.63
CA LEU A 374 -7.20 -30.51 -6.00
C LEU A 374 -8.71 -30.78 -6.09
N GLY A 375 -9.12 -31.94 -6.61
CA GLY A 375 -10.52 -32.31 -6.76
C GLY A 375 -11.25 -31.55 -7.89
N LEU A 376 -10.49 -31.13 -8.89
CA LEU A 376 -11.02 -30.49 -10.10
C LEU A 376 -10.76 -31.40 -11.30
N ASP A 377 -11.83 -31.91 -11.90
CA ASP A 377 -11.74 -32.63 -13.17
C ASP A 377 -12.04 -31.69 -14.34
N VAL A 378 -11.26 -31.85 -15.40
CA VAL A 378 -11.47 -31.14 -16.65
C VAL A 378 -12.42 -31.99 -17.50
N GLU A 379 -13.70 -31.62 -17.55
CA GLU A 379 -14.69 -32.30 -18.41
C GLU A 379 -14.88 -31.53 -19.72
N LYS A 380 -14.84 -32.25 -20.83
CA LYS A 380 -15.14 -31.68 -22.13
C LYS A 380 -16.61 -31.90 -22.45
N ARG A 381 -17.38 -30.81 -22.51
CA ARG A 381 -18.79 -30.86 -22.88
C ARG A 381 -19.03 -29.91 -24.07
N ASP A 382 -19.55 -30.46 -25.17
CA ASP A 382 -19.90 -29.72 -26.38
C ASP A 382 -18.76 -28.84 -26.95
N GLY A 383 -17.51 -29.27 -26.80
CA GLY A 383 -16.33 -28.54 -27.28
C GLY A 383 -15.76 -27.49 -26.29
N ALA A 384 -16.42 -27.25 -25.18
CA ALA A 384 -15.93 -26.38 -24.09
C ALA A 384 -15.29 -27.21 -22.97
N LEU A 385 -14.23 -26.69 -22.38
CA LEU A 385 -13.62 -27.24 -21.16
C LEU A 385 -14.37 -26.70 -19.95
N LEU A 386 -14.94 -27.61 -19.15
CA LEU A 386 -15.61 -27.30 -17.89
C LEU A 386 -14.77 -27.86 -16.74
N LEU A 387 -14.39 -26.99 -15.81
CA LEU A 387 -13.81 -27.41 -14.54
C LEU A 387 -14.95 -27.84 -13.61
N LYS A 388 -14.96 -29.12 -13.24
CA LYS A 388 -15.89 -29.66 -12.25
C LYS A 388 -15.17 -29.96 -10.96
N THR A 389 -15.77 -29.59 -9.83
CA THR A 389 -15.35 -30.06 -8.52
C THR A 389 -15.76 -31.49 -8.31
N THR A 390 -14.81 -32.42 -8.18
CA THR A 390 -15.06 -33.77 -7.69
C THR A 390 -15.35 -33.70 -6.19
N LYS A 391 -16.61 -33.88 -5.79
CA LYS A 391 -16.93 -34.11 -4.38
C LYS A 391 -16.26 -35.43 -3.97
N LYS A 392 -15.20 -35.36 -3.15
CA LYS A 392 -14.79 -36.54 -2.38
C LYS A 392 -15.86 -36.80 -1.34
N HIS A 393 -16.53 -37.96 -1.43
CA HIS A 393 -17.35 -38.52 -0.37
C HIS A 393 -16.46 -38.99 0.79
#